data_4e41003d38a6f0699b5a6be5ac562264
#
_entry.id   4e41003d38a6f0699b5a6be5ac562264
#
_cell.length_a   1.000
_cell.length_b   1.000
_cell.length_c   1.000
_cell.angle_alpha   90.00
_cell.angle_beta   90.00
_cell.angle_gamma   90.00
#
_symmetry.space_group_name_H-M   'P 1'
#
loop_
_entity.id
_entity.type
_entity.pdbx_description
1 polymer ?
#
loop_
_entity_poly.entity_id
_entity_poly.type
_entity_poly.pdbx_seq_one_letter_code
_entity_poly.pdbx_strand_id
1 'polypeptide(L)'
;ETSLSNGELYTIITNKARKGQKGSIVGIFEGTESNKIIKFIQEHYSEQQRKIVREVTLDMAANMNLIVKSCFPQAKRVTDRFHVQKLAYEAVQNIRIKHRWETLDAENIAYKKAKEKGIEYQPEVLANGDTRKQLLARSRYLLFKPEEKWTLSQWHRAHILFELYPDIKKAYELSYSLYKIYNRQISPDVARAKLAQWFNQVEEAGFNAFSTVRKTFETHHNTIINYFNGRSTNAAAESFNAKIKEFRRQFRGVTDIKFFLYRLCKIYA
;
A
#
# COMPACT_ATOMS: atom_id res chain seq x y z
N GLU A 1 8.98 3.49 8.10
CA GLU A 1 9.36 2.52 9.14
C GLU A 1 10.17 1.37 8.53
N THR A 2 11.18 0.89 9.24
CA THR A 2 12.02 -0.24 8.79
C THR A 2 12.51 -1.06 9.98
N SER A 3 12.63 -2.38 9.81
CA SER A 3 13.26 -3.27 10.77
C SER A 3 14.73 -3.45 10.43
N LEU A 4 15.62 -3.39 11.43
CA LEU A 4 17.07 -3.49 11.25
C LEU A 4 17.64 -4.85 11.63
N SER A 5 17.03 -5.58 12.57
CA SER A 5 17.49 -6.92 12.98
C SER A 5 16.29 -7.84 13.32
N ASN A 6 16.13 -8.24 14.56
CA ASN A 6 15.22 -9.28 15.02
C ASN A 6 13.79 -8.78 15.34
N GLY A 7 13.28 -7.83 14.58
CA GLY A 7 11.92 -7.31 14.76
C GLY A 7 11.83 -5.91 15.35
N GLU A 8 12.96 -5.28 15.73
CA GLU A 8 12.94 -3.89 16.15
C GLU A 8 12.49 -3.00 14.98
N LEU A 9 11.58 -2.11 15.26
CA LEU A 9 11.06 -1.15 14.31
C LEU A 9 11.74 0.21 14.52
N TYR A 10 12.19 0.81 13.42
CA TYR A 10 12.78 2.16 13.44
C TYR A 10 11.95 3.12 12.60
N THR A 11 11.68 4.29 13.16
CA THR A 11 11.13 5.43 12.41
C THR A 11 12.29 6.27 11.88
N ILE A 12 12.32 6.46 10.56
CA ILE A 12 13.35 7.27 9.90
C ILE A 12 12.67 8.46 9.23
N ILE A 13 13.12 9.66 9.58
CA ILE A 13 12.69 10.89 8.91
C ILE A 13 13.75 11.26 7.88
N THR A 14 13.31 11.40 6.64
CA THR A 14 14.22 11.65 5.52
C THR A 14 13.91 12.97 4.80
N ASN A 15 14.98 13.62 4.32
CA ASN A 15 14.89 14.75 3.40
C ASN A 15 14.86 14.25 1.95
N LYS A 16 13.67 14.28 1.32
CA LYS A 16 13.49 13.79 -0.05
C LYS A 16 14.30 14.55 -1.10
N ALA A 17 14.64 15.81 -0.84
CA ALA A 17 15.44 16.62 -1.77
C ALA A 17 16.88 16.09 -1.92
N ARG A 18 17.39 15.38 -0.92
CA ARG A 18 18.74 14.80 -0.95
C ARG A 18 18.84 13.45 -1.69
N LYS A 19 17.73 12.83 -2.06
CA LYS A 19 17.67 11.62 -2.91
C LYS A 19 18.60 10.48 -2.48
N GLY A 20 18.75 10.26 -1.16
CA GLY A 20 19.63 9.22 -0.61
C GLY A 20 21.12 9.53 -0.68
N GLN A 21 21.50 10.81 -0.72
CA GLN A 21 22.86 11.32 -0.54
C GLN A 21 23.05 11.84 0.89
N LYS A 22 24.22 12.36 1.20
CA LYS A 22 24.50 13.02 2.50
C LYS A 22 23.45 14.11 2.78
N GLY A 23 22.94 14.17 4.01
CA GLY A 23 21.82 15.02 4.43
C GLY A 23 20.44 14.43 4.11
N SER A 24 20.36 13.14 3.74
CA SER A 24 19.07 12.46 3.55
C SER A 24 18.42 12.03 4.86
N ILE A 25 19.21 11.73 5.89
CA ILE A 25 18.69 11.39 7.21
C ILE A 25 18.54 12.68 8.03
N VAL A 26 17.31 12.93 8.49
CA VAL A 26 17.00 13.99 9.45
C VAL A 26 16.98 13.44 10.87
N GLY A 27 16.48 12.21 11.05
CA GLY A 27 16.45 11.54 12.34
C GLY A 27 16.14 10.05 12.21
N ILE A 28 16.69 9.27 13.15
CA ILE A 28 16.41 7.84 13.30
C ILE A 28 15.97 7.61 14.74
N PHE A 29 14.83 6.96 14.93
CA PHE A 29 14.23 6.72 16.24
C PHE A 29 13.88 5.24 16.37
N GLU A 30 14.21 4.65 17.49
CA GLU A 30 13.73 3.32 17.85
C GLU A 30 12.24 3.38 18.19
N GLY A 31 11.47 2.49 17.57
CA GLY A 31 10.02 2.44 17.72
C GLY A 31 9.27 3.52 16.94
N THR A 32 8.02 3.69 17.31
CA THR A 32 7.06 4.60 16.65
C THR A 32 6.35 5.53 17.64
N GLU A 33 6.92 5.66 18.84
CA GLU A 33 6.33 6.44 19.92
C GLU A 33 6.37 7.94 19.62
N SER A 34 5.18 8.51 19.38
CA SER A 34 5.06 9.91 18.95
C SER A 34 5.69 10.90 19.91
N ASN A 35 5.47 10.73 21.21
CA ASN A 35 5.94 11.70 22.21
C ASN A 35 7.46 11.79 22.26
N LYS A 36 8.17 10.67 22.17
CA LYS A 36 9.64 10.63 22.12
C LYS A 36 10.18 11.35 20.90
N ILE A 37 9.57 11.08 19.74
CA ILE A 37 9.98 11.67 18.47
C ILE A 37 9.69 13.18 18.45
N ILE A 38 8.53 13.59 18.93
CA ILE A 38 8.15 15.01 19.02
C ILE A 38 9.11 15.76 19.93
N LYS A 39 9.35 15.24 21.13
CA LYS A 39 10.27 15.86 22.11
C LYS A 39 11.67 16.04 21.49
N PHE A 40 12.22 14.99 20.91
CA PHE A 40 13.54 15.06 20.27
C PHE A 40 13.60 16.14 19.18
N ILE A 41 12.59 16.16 18.27
CA ILE A 41 12.60 17.14 17.17
C ILE A 41 12.49 18.57 17.71
N GLN A 42 11.69 18.80 18.75
CA GLN A 42 11.51 20.12 19.34
C GLN A 42 12.75 20.59 20.11
N GLU A 43 13.50 19.69 20.72
CA GLU A 43 14.73 20.00 21.45
C GLU A 43 15.95 20.24 20.52
N HIS A 44 16.01 19.54 19.38
CA HIS A 44 17.19 19.58 18.49
C HIS A 44 17.04 20.49 17.27
N TYR A 45 15.80 20.86 16.92
CA TYR A 45 15.52 21.75 15.79
C TYR A 45 14.71 22.97 16.25
N SER A 46 15.24 24.16 15.99
CA SER A 46 14.55 25.41 16.33
C SER A 46 13.21 25.52 15.63
N GLU A 47 12.31 26.31 16.16
CA GLU A 47 11.00 26.56 15.55
C GLU A 47 11.13 27.10 14.12
N GLN A 48 12.13 27.97 13.88
CA GLN A 48 12.41 28.50 12.54
C GLN A 48 12.80 27.40 11.55
N GLN A 49 13.67 26.46 11.94
CA GLN A 49 14.05 25.33 11.12
C GLN A 49 12.85 24.42 10.81
N ARG A 50 11.98 24.19 11.79
CA ARG A 50 10.78 23.37 11.62
C ARG A 50 9.72 24.05 10.73
N LYS A 51 9.61 25.39 10.77
CA LYS A 51 8.74 26.18 9.88
C LYS A 51 9.18 26.24 8.42
N ILE A 52 10.46 25.97 8.12
CA ILE A 52 10.96 25.90 6.73
C ILE A 52 10.38 24.67 5.99
N VAL A 53 10.02 23.61 6.72
CA VAL A 53 9.45 22.41 6.12
C VAL A 53 8.10 22.71 5.47
N ARG A 54 8.02 22.59 4.15
CA ARG A 54 6.84 22.95 3.36
C ARG A 54 5.87 21.79 3.18
N GLU A 55 6.39 20.57 3.16
CA GLU A 55 5.59 19.38 2.87
C GLU A 55 6.21 18.16 3.54
N VAL A 56 5.33 17.31 4.08
CA VAL A 56 5.70 15.97 4.58
C VAL A 56 4.78 14.94 3.96
N THR A 57 5.39 13.96 3.29
CA THR A 57 4.67 12.79 2.77
C THR A 57 4.76 11.68 3.81
N LEU A 58 3.63 11.05 4.10
CA LEU A 58 3.51 10.02 5.12
C LEU A 58 2.44 9.00 4.74
N ASP A 59 2.43 7.88 5.42
CA ASP A 59 1.30 6.96 5.40
C ASP A 59 0.11 7.50 6.23
N MET A 60 -0.88 6.66 6.45
CA MET A 60 -2.09 7.04 7.18
C MET A 60 -2.03 6.74 8.69
N ALA A 61 -0.85 6.39 9.21
CA ALA A 61 -0.70 6.07 10.62
C ALA A 61 -0.94 7.32 11.51
N ALA A 62 -1.77 7.16 12.53
CA ALA A 62 -2.18 8.26 13.40
C ALA A 62 -0.99 8.87 14.16
N ASN A 63 -0.04 8.04 14.62
CA ASN A 63 1.19 8.46 15.30
C ASN A 63 2.06 9.35 14.39
N MET A 64 2.22 8.98 13.11
CA MET A 64 2.99 9.78 12.14
C MET A 64 2.30 11.12 11.86
N ASN A 65 0.98 11.13 11.74
CA ASN A 65 0.21 12.35 11.59
C ASN A 65 0.36 13.29 12.80
N LEU A 66 0.37 12.75 14.02
CA LEU A 66 0.58 13.51 15.25
C LEU A 66 1.99 14.14 15.27
N ILE A 67 3.02 13.37 14.95
CA ILE A 67 4.41 13.87 14.86
C ILE A 67 4.50 15.05 13.90
N VAL A 68 3.97 14.88 12.68
CA VAL A 68 4.07 15.92 11.65
C VAL A 68 3.30 17.18 12.05
N LYS A 69 2.10 17.03 12.62
CA LYS A 69 1.29 18.16 13.11
C LYS A 69 1.99 18.95 14.21
N SER A 70 2.66 18.25 15.13
CA SER A 70 3.32 18.86 16.29
C SER A 70 4.69 19.46 15.96
N CYS A 71 5.42 18.84 15.03
CA CYS A 71 6.79 19.24 14.72
C CYS A 71 6.90 20.25 13.58
N PHE A 72 6.04 20.16 12.57
CA PHE A 72 6.12 20.93 11.33
C PHE A 72 4.82 21.70 11.04
N PRO A 73 4.54 22.76 11.80
CA PRO A 73 3.21 23.43 11.80
C PRO A 73 2.81 24.05 10.46
N GLN A 74 3.79 24.39 9.60
CA GLN A 74 3.52 24.95 8.28
C GLN A 74 3.55 23.92 7.14
N ALA A 75 3.88 22.66 7.45
CA ALA A 75 4.01 21.64 6.43
C ALA A 75 2.65 21.14 5.95
N LYS A 76 2.46 21.10 4.64
CA LYS A 76 1.35 20.38 4.03
C LYS A 76 1.58 18.88 4.21
N ARG A 77 0.62 18.21 4.85
CA ARG A 77 0.64 16.75 4.98
C ARG A 77 0.07 16.13 3.72
N VAL A 78 0.81 15.22 3.11
CA VAL A 78 0.41 14.50 1.89
C VAL A 78 0.33 13.01 2.20
N THR A 79 -0.84 12.42 2.04
CA THR A 79 -1.00 10.97 2.13
C THR A 79 -0.42 10.32 0.88
N ASP A 80 0.44 9.32 1.09
CA ASP A 80 1.01 8.57 -0.01
C ASP A 80 -0.07 7.78 -0.76
N ARG A 81 -0.20 8.04 -2.05
CA ARG A 81 -1.18 7.41 -2.94
C ARG A 81 -1.09 5.88 -2.96
N PHE A 82 0.13 5.33 -2.81
CA PHE A 82 0.34 3.88 -2.84
C PHE A 82 -0.37 3.18 -1.70
N HIS A 83 -0.39 3.79 -0.51
CA HIS A 83 -1.11 3.25 0.64
C HIS A 83 -2.62 3.27 0.43
N VAL A 84 -3.16 4.33 -0.18
CA VAL A 84 -4.60 4.42 -0.50
C VAL A 84 -4.97 3.40 -1.59
N GLN A 85 -4.19 3.31 -2.66
CA GLN A 85 -4.40 2.35 -3.74
C GLN A 85 -4.28 0.91 -3.24
N LYS A 86 -3.35 0.63 -2.33
CA LYS A 86 -3.17 -0.69 -1.71
C LYS A 86 -4.44 -1.16 -1.00
N LEU A 87 -5.14 -0.29 -0.26
CA LEU A 87 -6.40 -0.64 0.39
C LEU A 87 -7.46 -1.08 -0.62
N ALA A 88 -7.57 -0.40 -1.77
CA ALA A 88 -8.50 -0.80 -2.82
C ALA A 88 -8.12 -2.15 -3.44
N TYR A 89 -6.82 -2.40 -3.65
CA TYR A 89 -6.35 -3.72 -4.09
C TYR A 89 -6.64 -4.82 -3.06
N GLU A 90 -6.43 -4.56 -1.78
CA GLU A 90 -6.74 -5.51 -0.69
C GLU A 90 -8.24 -5.82 -0.64
N ALA A 91 -9.10 -4.84 -0.88
CA ALA A 91 -10.54 -5.06 -0.97
C ALA A 91 -10.91 -6.03 -2.12
N VAL A 92 -10.31 -5.87 -3.30
CA VAL A 92 -10.47 -6.82 -4.42
C VAL A 92 -9.97 -8.22 -4.04
N GLN A 93 -8.81 -8.30 -3.38
CA GLN A 93 -8.25 -9.58 -2.94
C GLN A 93 -9.13 -10.28 -1.91
N ASN A 94 -9.77 -9.56 -1.01
CA ASN A 94 -10.68 -10.13 -0.02
C ASN A 94 -11.87 -10.81 -0.69
N ILE A 95 -12.47 -10.18 -1.72
CA ILE A 95 -13.56 -10.78 -2.51
C ILE A 95 -13.07 -12.04 -3.23
N ARG A 96 -11.91 -11.96 -3.90
CA ARG A 96 -11.30 -13.13 -4.56
C ARG A 96 -11.00 -14.27 -3.58
N ILE A 97 -10.49 -13.96 -2.39
CA ILE A 97 -10.17 -14.95 -1.36
C ILE A 97 -11.44 -15.63 -0.86
N LYS A 98 -12.52 -14.90 -0.66
CA LYS A 98 -13.83 -15.46 -0.29
C LYS A 98 -14.27 -16.53 -1.30
N HIS A 99 -14.31 -16.20 -2.60
CA HIS A 99 -14.65 -17.16 -3.65
C HIS A 99 -13.70 -18.36 -3.71
N ARG A 100 -12.41 -18.13 -3.40
CA ARG A 100 -11.44 -19.22 -3.35
C ARG A 100 -11.76 -20.21 -2.24
N TRP A 101 -12.15 -19.75 -1.05
CA TRP A 101 -12.54 -20.62 0.05
C TRP A 101 -13.83 -21.37 -0.28
N GLU A 102 -14.84 -20.69 -0.80
CA GLU A 102 -16.10 -21.31 -1.25
C GLU A 102 -15.84 -22.41 -2.29
N THR A 103 -14.94 -22.16 -3.25
CA THR A 103 -14.54 -23.16 -4.25
C THR A 103 -13.83 -24.35 -3.65
N LEU A 104 -12.92 -24.14 -2.68
CA LEU A 104 -12.20 -25.21 -1.97
C LEU A 104 -13.17 -26.08 -1.17
N ASP A 105 -14.13 -25.48 -0.50
CA ASP A 105 -15.13 -26.23 0.29
C ASP A 105 -16.04 -27.05 -0.63
N ALA A 106 -16.49 -26.48 -1.74
CA ALA A 106 -17.26 -27.21 -2.73
C ALA A 106 -16.48 -28.39 -3.35
N GLU A 107 -15.20 -28.18 -3.67
CA GLU A 107 -14.31 -29.24 -4.19
C GLU A 107 -14.12 -30.37 -3.17
N ASN A 108 -13.91 -30.02 -1.89
CA ASN A 108 -13.77 -31.00 -0.80
C ASN A 108 -15.04 -31.85 -0.61
N ILE A 109 -16.23 -31.22 -0.70
CA ILE A 109 -17.51 -31.91 -0.63
C ILE A 109 -17.67 -32.87 -1.83
N ALA A 110 -17.36 -32.38 -3.04
CA ALA A 110 -17.45 -33.19 -4.27
C ALA A 110 -16.49 -34.39 -4.22
N TYR A 111 -15.26 -34.19 -3.74
CA TYR A 111 -14.28 -35.27 -3.55
C TYR A 111 -14.78 -36.34 -2.56
N LYS A 112 -15.35 -35.95 -1.43
CA LYS A 112 -15.91 -36.90 -0.44
C LYS A 112 -17.04 -37.73 -1.04
N LYS A 113 -17.98 -37.06 -1.75
CA LYS A 113 -19.10 -37.74 -2.44
C LYS A 113 -18.64 -38.72 -3.52
N ALA A 114 -17.60 -38.36 -4.28
CA ALA A 114 -17.02 -39.25 -5.29
C ALA A 114 -16.39 -40.49 -4.64
N LYS A 115 -15.63 -40.29 -3.54
CA LYS A 115 -15.01 -41.38 -2.77
C LYS A 115 -16.04 -42.33 -2.19
N GLU A 116 -17.15 -41.83 -1.63
CA GLU A 116 -18.28 -42.63 -1.12
C GLU A 116 -18.90 -43.52 -2.20
N LYS A 117 -18.92 -43.02 -3.45
CA LYS A 117 -19.46 -43.73 -4.64
C LYS A 117 -18.42 -44.61 -5.34
N GLY A 118 -17.19 -44.66 -4.85
CA GLY A 118 -16.09 -45.42 -5.51
C GLY A 118 -15.66 -44.83 -6.87
N ILE A 119 -15.94 -43.56 -7.14
CA ILE A 119 -15.65 -42.87 -8.40
C ILE A 119 -14.46 -41.94 -8.20
N GLU A 120 -13.56 -41.86 -9.19
CA GLU A 120 -12.49 -40.89 -9.20
C GLU A 120 -13.04 -39.46 -9.40
N TYR A 121 -12.68 -38.55 -8.52
CA TYR A 121 -13.06 -37.14 -8.66
C TYR A 121 -12.19 -36.45 -9.72
N GLN A 122 -12.83 -35.90 -10.74
CA GLN A 122 -12.16 -35.05 -11.74
C GLN A 122 -12.72 -33.62 -11.67
N PRO A 123 -11.87 -32.61 -11.37
CA PRO A 123 -12.33 -31.23 -11.36
C PRO A 123 -12.64 -30.73 -12.78
N GLU A 124 -13.62 -29.85 -12.87
CA GLU A 124 -13.93 -29.12 -14.12
C GLU A 124 -12.70 -28.30 -14.57
N VAL A 125 -12.31 -28.45 -15.84
CA VAL A 125 -11.22 -27.70 -16.48
C VAL A 125 -11.81 -26.62 -17.37
N LEU A 126 -11.40 -25.38 -17.15
CA LEU A 126 -11.86 -24.21 -17.88
C LEU A 126 -11.10 -24.05 -19.22
N ALA A 127 -11.58 -23.19 -20.10
CA ALA A 127 -11.03 -22.99 -21.44
C ALA A 127 -9.54 -22.62 -21.49
N ASN A 128 -8.99 -22.06 -20.41
CA ASN A 128 -7.56 -21.75 -20.29
C ASN A 128 -6.72 -22.86 -19.62
N GLY A 129 -7.31 -24.04 -19.39
CA GLY A 129 -6.65 -25.15 -18.72
C GLY A 129 -6.55 -25.06 -17.19
N ASP A 130 -7.09 -24.00 -16.57
CA ASP A 130 -7.16 -23.89 -15.11
C ASP A 130 -8.42 -24.59 -14.57
N THR A 131 -8.37 -25.19 -13.39
CA THR A 131 -9.57 -25.45 -12.60
C THR A 131 -10.05 -24.15 -11.94
N ARG A 132 -11.30 -24.08 -11.43
CA ARG A 132 -11.82 -22.89 -10.71
C ARG A 132 -10.90 -22.46 -9.57
N LYS A 133 -10.39 -23.40 -8.80
CA LYS A 133 -9.41 -23.18 -7.72
C LYS A 133 -8.10 -22.59 -8.23
N GLN A 134 -7.58 -23.10 -9.34
CA GLN A 134 -6.36 -22.59 -9.99
C GLN A 134 -6.57 -21.21 -10.59
N LEU A 135 -7.70 -20.98 -11.24
CA LEU A 135 -8.09 -19.66 -11.75
C LEU A 135 -8.05 -18.60 -10.66
N LEU A 136 -8.74 -18.83 -9.54
CA LEU A 136 -8.78 -17.91 -8.41
C LEU A 136 -7.40 -17.72 -7.76
N ALA A 137 -6.58 -18.77 -7.65
CA ALA A 137 -5.22 -18.68 -7.08
C ALA A 137 -4.29 -17.87 -7.99
N ARG A 138 -4.26 -18.19 -9.30
CA ARG A 138 -3.36 -17.59 -10.30
C ARG A 138 -3.75 -16.17 -10.68
N SER A 139 -5.00 -15.77 -10.41
CA SER A 139 -5.50 -14.41 -10.66
C SER A 139 -5.02 -13.37 -9.64
N ARG A 140 -4.39 -13.79 -8.53
CA ARG A 140 -3.93 -12.88 -7.47
C ARG A 140 -3.15 -11.68 -8.01
N TYR A 141 -2.13 -11.92 -8.81
CA TYR A 141 -1.21 -10.85 -9.22
C TYR A 141 -1.72 -10.00 -10.38
N LEU A 142 -2.58 -10.53 -11.24
CA LEU A 142 -3.16 -9.74 -12.32
C LEU A 142 -4.11 -8.66 -11.78
N LEU A 143 -4.81 -8.93 -10.67
CA LEU A 143 -5.74 -7.99 -10.04
C LEU A 143 -5.04 -6.81 -9.32
N PHE A 144 -3.70 -6.86 -9.12
CA PHE A 144 -2.89 -5.73 -8.67
C PHE A 144 -2.37 -4.85 -9.81
N LYS A 145 -2.60 -5.25 -11.06
CA LYS A 145 -2.09 -4.56 -12.24
C LYS A 145 -3.22 -3.90 -13.02
N PRO A 146 -2.97 -2.72 -13.62
CA PRO A 146 -3.86 -2.18 -14.63
C PRO A 146 -3.87 -3.05 -15.88
N GLU A 147 -4.98 -3.05 -16.61
CA GLU A 147 -5.19 -3.91 -17.79
C GLU A 147 -4.08 -3.77 -18.85
N GLU A 148 -3.58 -2.57 -19.04
CA GLU A 148 -2.54 -2.25 -20.03
C GLU A 148 -1.18 -2.93 -19.72
N LYS A 149 -1.03 -3.45 -18.51
CA LYS A 149 0.16 -4.18 -18.06
C LYS A 149 -0.03 -5.69 -17.99
N TRP A 150 -1.17 -6.19 -18.43
CA TRP A 150 -1.39 -7.63 -18.48
C TRP A 150 -0.66 -8.25 -19.66
N THR A 151 -0.11 -9.44 -19.43
CA THR A 151 0.31 -10.31 -20.53
C THR A 151 -0.91 -10.92 -21.19
N LEU A 152 -0.77 -11.44 -22.41
CA LEU A 152 -1.86 -12.12 -23.11
C LEU A 152 -2.48 -13.24 -22.25
N SER A 153 -1.67 -14.06 -21.59
CA SER A 153 -2.14 -15.12 -20.69
C SER A 153 -2.91 -14.55 -19.48
N GLN A 154 -2.50 -13.39 -18.94
CA GLN A 154 -3.22 -12.73 -17.86
C GLN A 154 -4.56 -12.15 -18.36
N TRP A 155 -4.57 -11.62 -19.58
CA TRP A 155 -5.79 -11.11 -20.19
C TRP A 155 -6.84 -12.21 -20.37
N HIS A 156 -6.47 -13.36 -20.97
CA HIS A 156 -7.37 -14.51 -21.11
C HIS A 156 -7.88 -15.00 -19.75
N ARG A 157 -7.01 -15.08 -18.76
CA ARG A 157 -7.40 -15.50 -17.40
C ARG A 157 -8.36 -14.51 -16.74
N ALA A 158 -8.12 -13.20 -16.90
CA ALA A 158 -8.99 -12.17 -16.37
C ALA A 158 -10.39 -12.23 -16.99
N HIS A 159 -10.49 -12.51 -18.29
CA HIS A 159 -11.76 -12.61 -19.00
C HIS A 159 -12.62 -13.74 -18.43
N ILE A 160 -12.07 -14.93 -18.30
CA ILE A 160 -12.74 -16.07 -17.69
C ILE A 160 -13.10 -15.79 -16.22
N LEU A 161 -12.19 -15.17 -15.47
CA LEU A 161 -12.43 -14.81 -14.07
C LEU A 161 -13.63 -13.86 -13.95
N PHE A 162 -13.70 -12.85 -14.78
CA PHE A 162 -14.72 -11.81 -14.72
C PHE A 162 -16.08 -12.29 -15.23
N GLU A 163 -16.10 -13.25 -16.12
CA GLU A 163 -17.31 -13.93 -16.56
C GLU A 163 -17.91 -14.80 -15.44
N LEU A 164 -17.06 -15.57 -14.76
CA LEU A 164 -17.49 -16.46 -13.67
C LEU A 164 -17.75 -15.73 -12.34
N TYR A 165 -17.11 -14.59 -12.10
CA TYR A 165 -17.17 -13.82 -10.85
C TYR A 165 -17.38 -12.32 -11.14
N PRO A 166 -18.61 -11.90 -11.49
CA PRO A 166 -18.90 -10.50 -11.86
C PRO A 166 -18.66 -9.50 -10.73
N ASP A 167 -18.73 -9.94 -9.46
CA ASP A 167 -18.40 -9.13 -8.29
C ASP A 167 -16.90 -8.84 -8.19
N ILE A 168 -16.02 -9.80 -8.53
CA ILE A 168 -14.59 -9.55 -8.66
C ILE A 168 -14.32 -8.53 -9.76
N LYS A 169 -15.00 -8.63 -10.91
CA LYS A 169 -14.92 -7.65 -12.00
C LYS A 169 -15.27 -6.25 -11.50
N LYS A 170 -16.45 -6.10 -10.88
CA LYS A 170 -16.91 -4.80 -10.36
C LYS A 170 -15.95 -4.20 -9.33
N ALA A 171 -15.43 -5.03 -8.42
CA ALA A 171 -14.45 -4.60 -7.44
C ALA A 171 -13.11 -4.18 -8.10
N TYR A 172 -12.66 -4.92 -9.11
CA TYR A 172 -11.47 -4.56 -9.88
C TYR A 172 -11.67 -3.24 -10.63
N GLU A 173 -12.79 -3.02 -11.28
CA GLU A 173 -13.12 -1.77 -11.98
C GLU A 173 -13.11 -0.56 -11.04
N LEU A 174 -13.62 -0.70 -9.81
CA LEU A 174 -13.53 0.34 -8.77
C LEU A 174 -12.08 0.64 -8.39
N SER A 175 -11.28 -0.40 -8.13
CA SER A 175 -9.86 -0.24 -7.81
C SER A 175 -9.07 0.39 -8.97
N TYR A 176 -9.36 -0.03 -10.20
CA TYR A 176 -8.72 0.48 -11.41
C TYR A 176 -9.13 1.92 -11.73
N SER A 177 -10.38 2.30 -11.50
CA SER A 177 -10.83 3.70 -11.67
C SER A 177 -10.12 4.64 -10.69
N LEU A 178 -9.88 4.22 -9.45
CA LEU A 178 -9.05 4.95 -8.48
C LEU A 178 -7.61 5.12 -9.00
N TYR A 179 -7.00 4.04 -9.50
CA TYR A 179 -5.68 4.08 -10.13
C TYR A 179 -5.63 5.11 -11.27
N LYS A 180 -6.64 5.14 -12.14
CA LYS A 180 -6.74 6.11 -13.24
C LYS A 180 -6.83 7.57 -12.74
N ILE A 181 -7.59 7.83 -11.68
CA ILE A 181 -7.67 9.17 -11.07
C ILE A 181 -6.29 9.62 -10.59
N TYR A 182 -5.57 8.77 -9.85
CA TYR A 182 -4.24 9.10 -9.34
C TYR A 182 -3.18 9.30 -10.42
N ASN A 183 -3.32 8.64 -11.57
CA ASN A 183 -2.34 8.76 -12.67
C ASN A 183 -2.62 9.93 -13.62
N ARG A 184 -3.81 10.53 -13.57
CA ARG A 184 -4.13 11.73 -14.35
C ARG A 184 -3.47 12.97 -13.75
N GLN A 185 -2.98 13.84 -14.63
CA GLN A 185 -2.44 15.15 -14.25
C GLN A 185 -3.62 16.15 -14.21
N ILE A 186 -4.22 16.30 -13.05
CA ILE A 186 -5.41 17.10 -12.81
C ILE A 186 -5.21 18.02 -11.60
N SER A 187 -5.93 19.15 -11.56
CA SER A 187 -5.93 20.04 -10.40
C SER A 187 -6.57 19.39 -9.16
N PRO A 188 -6.24 19.87 -7.95
CA PRO A 188 -6.86 19.36 -6.72
C PRO A 188 -8.39 19.44 -6.71
N ASP A 189 -8.99 20.49 -7.30
CA ASP A 189 -10.44 20.63 -7.34
C ASP A 189 -11.09 19.59 -8.27
N VAL A 190 -10.51 19.35 -9.43
CA VAL A 190 -10.95 18.29 -10.34
C VAL A 190 -10.77 16.92 -9.69
N ALA A 191 -9.65 16.72 -8.97
CA ALA A 191 -9.40 15.48 -8.23
C ALA A 191 -10.45 15.26 -7.14
N ARG A 192 -10.81 16.31 -6.39
CA ARG A 192 -11.86 16.26 -5.37
C ARG A 192 -13.19 15.82 -5.94
N ALA A 193 -13.62 16.40 -7.05
CA ALA A 193 -14.87 16.02 -7.71
C ALA A 193 -14.84 14.54 -8.20
N LYS A 194 -13.72 14.11 -8.82
CA LYS A 194 -13.57 12.72 -9.30
C LYS A 194 -13.51 11.71 -8.18
N LEU A 195 -12.83 12.03 -7.08
CA LEU A 195 -12.78 11.16 -5.91
C LEU A 195 -14.12 11.08 -5.19
N ALA A 196 -14.90 12.17 -5.15
CA ALA A 196 -16.27 12.14 -4.62
C ALA A 196 -17.18 11.24 -5.48
N GLN A 197 -17.13 11.37 -6.81
CA GLN A 197 -17.86 10.49 -7.71
C GLN A 197 -17.43 9.01 -7.54
N TRP A 198 -16.14 8.75 -7.42
CA TRP A 198 -15.62 7.42 -7.17
C TRP A 198 -16.11 6.86 -5.82
N PHE A 199 -16.13 7.69 -4.79
CA PHE A 199 -16.63 7.30 -3.47
C PHE A 199 -18.10 6.88 -3.52
N ASN A 200 -18.96 7.63 -4.22
CA ASN A 200 -20.35 7.27 -4.42
C ASN A 200 -20.47 5.91 -5.14
N GLN A 201 -19.66 5.64 -6.17
CA GLN A 201 -19.65 4.35 -6.86
C GLN A 201 -19.26 3.20 -5.91
N VAL A 202 -18.33 3.43 -4.98
CA VAL A 202 -17.96 2.45 -3.96
C VAL A 202 -19.12 2.18 -2.99
N GLU A 203 -19.86 3.24 -2.59
CA GLU A 203 -21.04 3.09 -1.75
C GLU A 203 -22.16 2.32 -2.42
N GLU A 204 -22.48 2.69 -3.66
CA GLU A 204 -23.50 2.02 -4.48
C GLU A 204 -23.16 0.54 -4.76
N ALA A 205 -21.86 0.21 -4.88
CA ALA A 205 -21.42 -1.16 -5.04
C ALA A 205 -21.68 -2.04 -3.81
N GLY A 206 -21.74 -1.47 -2.62
CA GLY A 206 -22.13 -2.12 -1.37
C GLY A 206 -21.15 -3.19 -0.87
N PHE A 207 -19.91 -3.24 -1.34
CA PHE A 207 -18.94 -4.24 -0.92
C PHE A 207 -18.39 -3.96 0.48
N ASN A 208 -18.64 -4.86 1.44
CA ASN A 208 -18.07 -4.77 2.79
C ASN A 208 -16.54 -4.70 2.77
N ALA A 209 -15.89 -5.35 1.80
CA ALA A 209 -14.44 -5.31 1.63
C ALA A 209 -13.89 -3.88 1.41
N PHE A 210 -14.70 -2.95 0.89
CA PHE A 210 -14.32 -1.56 0.68
C PHE A 210 -14.58 -0.64 1.89
N SER A 211 -15.10 -1.16 3.00
CA SER A 211 -15.42 -0.37 4.19
C SER A 211 -14.18 0.37 4.76
N THR A 212 -13.01 -0.28 4.76
CA THR A 212 -11.76 0.33 5.20
C THR A 212 -11.33 1.46 4.26
N VAL A 213 -11.51 1.28 2.95
CA VAL A 213 -11.20 2.31 1.94
C VAL A 213 -12.08 3.54 2.18
N ARG A 214 -13.39 3.35 2.40
CA ARG A 214 -14.34 4.42 2.71
C ARG A 214 -13.92 5.23 3.94
N LYS A 215 -13.71 4.55 5.07
CA LYS A 215 -13.26 5.18 6.33
C LYS A 215 -11.96 5.97 6.14
N THR A 216 -11.05 5.45 5.33
CA THR A 216 -9.79 6.12 5.01
C THR A 216 -10.02 7.42 4.25
N PHE A 217 -10.89 7.42 3.25
CA PHE A 217 -11.23 8.64 2.51
C PHE A 217 -11.94 9.67 3.38
N GLU A 218 -12.86 9.25 4.25
CA GLU A 218 -13.54 10.12 5.21
C GLU A 218 -12.53 10.79 6.17
N THR A 219 -11.62 10.01 6.73
CA THR A 219 -10.66 10.48 7.74
C THR A 219 -9.53 11.32 7.14
N HIS A 220 -9.04 10.95 5.95
CA HIS A 220 -7.82 11.51 5.35
C HIS A 220 -8.07 12.36 4.11
N HIS A 221 -9.32 12.74 3.83
CA HIS A 221 -9.71 13.44 2.60
C HIS A 221 -8.76 14.60 2.23
N ASN A 222 -8.51 15.54 3.15
CA ASN A 222 -7.68 16.71 2.87
C ASN A 222 -6.22 16.33 2.54
N THR A 223 -5.66 15.36 3.25
CA THR A 223 -4.26 14.93 3.02
C THR A 223 -4.13 14.09 1.76
N ILE A 224 -5.18 13.38 1.35
CA ILE A 224 -5.29 12.68 0.07
C ILE A 224 -5.34 13.69 -1.09
N ILE A 225 -6.17 14.73 -0.98
CA ILE A 225 -6.27 15.77 -2.01
C ILE A 225 -4.95 16.55 -2.16
N ASN A 226 -4.20 16.75 -1.08
CA ASN A 226 -2.90 17.42 -1.13
C ASN A 226 -1.90 16.72 -2.07
N TYR A 227 -2.04 15.41 -2.33
CA TYR A 227 -1.23 14.73 -3.32
C TYR A 227 -1.30 15.39 -4.71
N PHE A 228 -2.44 15.89 -5.13
CA PHE A 228 -2.63 16.45 -6.46
C PHE A 228 -1.99 17.85 -6.66
N ASN A 229 -1.53 18.50 -5.58
CA ASN A 229 -0.77 19.75 -5.69
C ASN A 229 0.65 19.53 -6.27
N GLY A 230 1.38 18.59 -5.73
CA GLY A 230 2.80 18.35 -6.07
C GLY A 230 3.11 16.90 -6.44
N ARG A 231 2.13 16.01 -6.38
CA ARG A 231 2.23 14.57 -6.66
C ARG A 231 3.31 13.87 -5.84
N SER A 232 3.54 14.35 -4.64
CA SER A 232 4.55 13.82 -3.73
C SER A 232 4.18 12.42 -3.23
N THR A 233 5.16 11.53 -3.26
CA THR A 233 5.05 10.14 -2.79
C THR A 233 6.15 9.80 -1.80
N ASN A 234 6.02 8.70 -1.10
CA ASN A 234 7.06 8.12 -0.24
C ASN A 234 8.17 7.39 -1.02
N ALA A 235 8.16 7.44 -2.36
CA ALA A 235 9.13 6.72 -3.19
C ALA A 235 10.60 7.01 -2.80
N ALA A 236 10.91 8.25 -2.38
CA ALA A 236 12.25 8.59 -1.88
C ALA A 236 12.57 7.86 -0.57
N ALA A 237 11.61 7.78 0.36
CA ALA A 237 11.78 7.07 1.62
C ALA A 237 11.83 5.55 1.40
N GLU A 238 11.02 4.99 0.52
CA GLU A 238 11.05 3.58 0.14
C GLU A 238 12.39 3.20 -0.51
N SER A 239 12.86 4.02 -1.47
CA SER A 239 14.18 3.85 -2.08
C SER A 239 15.30 3.92 -1.03
N PHE A 240 15.19 4.82 -0.06
CA PHE A 240 16.14 4.92 1.02
C PHE A 240 16.09 3.71 1.96
N ASN A 241 14.91 3.21 2.30
CA ASN A 241 14.75 1.97 3.04
C ASN A 241 15.36 0.76 2.31
N ALA A 242 15.26 0.71 0.97
CA ALA A 242 15.94 -0.30 0.18
C ALA A 242 17.46 -0.21 0.28
N LYS A 243 18.03 1.00 0.28
CA LYS A 243 19.47 1.23 0.51
C LYS A 243 19.91 0.77 1.90
N ILE A 244 19.11 1.03 2.94
CA ILE A 244 19.40 0.55 4.30
C ILE A 244 19.41 -0.98 4.33
N LYS A 245 18.44 -1.63 3.69
CA LYS A 245 18.38 -3.10 3.60
C LYS A 245 19.58 -3.66 2.84
N GLU A 246 19.99 -3.02 1.76
CA GLU A 246 21.19 -3.40 0.99
C GLU A 246 22.45 -3.23 1.83
N PHE A 247 22.60 -2.10 2.51
CA PHE A 247 23.73 -1.85 3.41
C PHE A 247 23.80 -2.91 4.52
N ARG A 248 22.66 -3.25 5.13
CA ARG A 248 22.56 -4.36 6.09
C ARG A 248 23.02 -5.70 5.50
N ARG A 249 22.65 -5.98 4.27
CA ARG A 249 23.02 -7.23 3.58
C ARG A 249 24.54 -7.35 3.38
N GLN A 250 25.22 -6.23 3.09
CA GLN A 250 26.68 -6.20 2.95
C GLN A 250 27.40 -6.58 4.25
N PHE A 251 26.79 -6.33 5.40
CA PHE A 251 27.30 -6.75 6.71
C PHE A 251 26.88 -8.18 7.12
N ARG A 252 26.21 -8.93 6.24
CA ARG A 252 25.64 -10.24 6.54
C ARG A 252 24.71 -10.26 7.77
N GLY A 253 24.04 -9.16 8.04
CA GLY A 253 23.22 -8.91 9.21
C GLY A 253 23.73 -7.74 10.07
N VAL A 254 23.04 -7.48 11.17
CA VAL A 254 23.44 -6.44 12.14
C VAL A 254 23.63 -7.10 13.50
N THR A 255 24.86 -7.19 13.93
CA THR A 255 25.21 -7.73 15.26
C THR A 255 25.22 -6.60 16.28
N ASP A 256 25.84 -5.45 15.92
CA ASP A 256 25.85 -4.23 16.74
C ASP A 256 25.00 -3.15 16.05
N ILE A 257 23.80 -2.94 16.57
CA ILE A 257 22.85 -1.95 16.05
C ILE A 257 23.39 -0.53 16.19
N LYS A 258 24.04 -0.20 17.30
CA LYS A 258 24.57 1.15 17.54
C LYS A 258 25.65 1.50 16.53
N PHE A 259 26.57 0.58 16.29
CA PHE A 259 27.61 0.74 15.29
C PHE A 259 27.02 0.85 13.87
N PHE A 260 26.03 0.02 13.54
CA PHE A 260 25.34 0.09 12.26
C PHE A 260 24.67 1.46 12.04
N LEU A 261 23.93 1.95 13.03
CA LEU A 261 23.26 3.25 12.95
C LEU A 261 24.28 4.40 12.85
N TYR A 262 25.39 4.31 13.61
CA TYR A 262 26.49 5.28 13.51
C TYR A 262 27.05 5.35 12.08
N ARG A 263 27.34 4.19 11.46
CA ARG A 263 27.81 4.12 10.07
C ARG A 263 26.78 4.70 9.10
N LEU A 264 25.51 4.37 9.27
CA LEU A 264 24.41 4.88 8.44
C LEU A 264 24.33 6.41 8.53
N CYS A 265 24.41 6.98 9.73
CA CYS A 265 24.43 8.43 9.93
C CYS A 265 25.68 9.07 9.30
N LYS A 266 26.87 8.47 9.43
CA LYS A 266 28.08 9.00 8.79
C LYS A 266 27.99 9.10 7.28
N ILE A 267 27.23 8.20 6.65
CA ILE A 267 27.08 8.18 5.18
C ILE A 267 25.97 9.13 4.73
N TYR A 268 24.85 9.20 5.46
CA TYR A 268 23.61 9.78 4.95
C TYR A 268 23.04 10.96 5.78
N ALA A 269 23.57 11.26 6.97
CA ALA A 269 23.17 12.44 7.74
C ALA A 269 23.98 13.70 7.43
#